data_563ac4136268004f79d5ad962a4c4c52
#
_entry.id   563ac4136268004f79d5ad962a4c4c52
#
_cell.length_a   1.000
_cell.length_b   1.000
_cell.length_c   1.000
_cell.angle_alpha   90.00
_cell.angle_beta   90.00
_cell.angle_gamma   90.00
#
_symmetry.space_group_name_H-M   'P 1'
#
loop_
_entity.id
_entity.type
_entity.pdbx_description
1 polymer ?
#
loop_
_entity_poly.entity_id
_entity_poly.type
_entity_poly.pdbx_seq_one_letter_code
_entity_poly.pdbx_strand_id
1 'polypeptide(L)'
;VKDRRFFHIPEKQYFSELNIEFVYEYLISNQPQIINKCFCHGDFHYANILWQEKHISAILDFELSGWGNKEFDIAWALILRPGQKFMNTDKEILLFRDGYLSVGNCNWDYVKYYMVLIYSYFYRIGKEDAAYQSYIKDVFINYCKK
;
A
#
# COMPACT_ATOMS: atom_id res chain seq x y z
N VAL A 1 -4.65 -15.21 1.70
CA VAL A 1 -3.37 -14.50 1.56
C VAL A 1 -2.40 -15.11 2.56
N LYS A 2 -1.23 -15.54 2.09
CA LYS A 2 -0.18 -16.07 2.96
C LYS A 2 0.26 -14.97 3.93
N ASP A 3 0.58 -15.35 5.17
CA ASP A 3 1.09 -14.42 6.16
C ASP A 3 2.37 -13.76 5.66
N ARG A 4 2.36 -12.44 5.61
CA ARG A 4 3.48 -11.63 5.14
C ARG A 4 3.89 -10.66 6.24
N ARG A 5 5.19 -10.39 6.34
CA ARG A 5 5.73 -9.38 7.26
C ARG A 5 5.02 -8.02 7.15
N PHE A 6 4.52 -7.64 5.96
CA PHE A 6 3.83 -6.37 5.72
C PHE A 6 2.44 -6.25 6.38
N PHE A 7 1.92 -7.31 7.00
CA PHE A 7 0.68 -7.26 7.78
C PHE A 7 0.90 -6.88 9.24
N HIS A 8 2.14 -6.91 9.72
CA HIS A 8 2.47 -6.63 11.11
C HIS A 8 3.13 -5.27 11.25
N ILE A 9 2.78 -4.54 12.30
CA ILE A 9 3.49 -3.30 12.64
C ILE A 9 4.83 -3.71 13.27
N PRO A 10 5.96 -3.21 12.74
CA PRO A 10 7.26 -3.42 13.39
C PRO A 10 7.27 -2.86 14.81
N GLU A 11 8.21 -3.33 15.63
CA GLU A 11 8.42 -2.81 16.99
C GLU A 11 8.82 -1.32 16.95
N LYS A 12 8.51 -0.58 18.02
CA LYS A 12 8.78 0.86 18.13
C LYS A 12 10.23 1.23 17.83
N GLN A 13 11.17 0.40 18.26
CA GLN A 13 12.61 0.60 18.00
C GLN A 13 12.93 0.71 16.50
N TYR A 14 12.24 -0.08 15.65
CA TYR A 14 12.40 -0.01 14.20
C TYR A 14 12.14 1.40 13.65
N PHE A 15 11.10 2.07 14.14
CA PHE A 15 10.74 3.43 13.71
C PHE A 15 11.68 4.48 14.30
N SER A 16 12.18 4.28 15.52
CA SER A 16 13.16 5.16 16.15
C SER A 16 14.50 5.15 15.42
N GLU A 17 14.97 3.98 15.01
CA GLU A 17 16.20 3.84 14.19
C GLU A 17 16.11 4.58 12.84
N LEU A 18 14.89 4.78 12.34
CA LEU A 18 14.62 5.46 11.07
C LEU A 18 14.22 6.94 11.23
N ASN A 19 14.14 7.43 12.48
CA ASN A 19 13.66 8.78 12.83
C ASN A 19 12.25 9.08 12.30
N ILE A 20 11.33 8.11 12.40
CA ILE A 20 9.93 8.20 11.96
C ILE A 20 8.95 7.67 13.04
N GLU A 21 9.20 7.95 14.33
CA GLU A 21 8.38 7.47 15.44
C GLU A 21 6.91 7.90 15.34
N PHE A 22 6.64 9.05 14.74
CA PHE A 22 5.27 9.53 14.52
C PHE A 22 4.46 8.59 13.59
N VAL A 23 5.14 7.83 12.72
CA VAL A 23 4.50 6.79 11.89
C VAL A 23 4.05 5.62 12.75
N TYR A 24 4.87 5.21 13.72
CA TYR A 24 4.49 4.17 14.69
C TYR A 24 3.24 4.58 15.49
N GLU A 25 3.22 5.79 16.03
CA GLU A 25 2.08 6.30 16.80
C GLU A 25 0.80 6.34 15.94
N TYR A 26 0.92 6.77 14.69
CA TYR A 26 -0.19 6.72 13.73
C TYR A 26 -0.71 5.30 13.52
N LEU A 27 0.18 4.34 13.25
CA LEU A 27 -0.18 2.95 12.99
C LEU A 27 -0.86 2.29 14.21
N ILE A 28 -0.36 2.53 15.41
CA ILE A 28 -0.98 2.00 16.63
C ILE A 28 -2.37 2.59 16.88
N SER A 29 -2.52 3.90 16.64
CA SER A 29 -3.78 4.62 16.93
C SER A 29 -4.88 4.40 15.88
N ASN A 30 -4.52 4.01 14.66
CA ASN A 30 -5.45 3.93 13.53
C ASN A 30 -5.64 2.52 12.97
N GLN A 31 -5.34 1.49 13.76
CA GLN A 31 -5.53 0.10 13.31
C GLN A 31 -6.97 -0.17 12.85
N PRO A 32 -7.17 -0.79 11.69
CA PRO A 32 -8.49 -1.19 11.22
C PRO A 32 -9.20 -2.09 12.23
N GLN A 33 -10.36 -1.64 12.70
CA GLN A 33 -11.19 -2.39 13.67
C GLN A 33 -12.06 -3.45 12.98
N ILE A 34 -12.42 -3.20 11.72
CA ILE A 34 -13.25 -4.10 10.92
C ILE A 34 -12.43 -4.60 9.74
N ILE A 35 -12.35 -5.92 9.60
CA ILE A 35 -11.68 -6.56 8.47
C ILE A 35 -12.74 -7.16 7.55
N ASN A 36 -12.92 -6.53 6.40
CA ASN A 36 -13.81 -7.04 5.35
C ASN A 36 -13.04 -8.06 4.50
N LYS A 37 -13.12 -9.33 4.89
CA LYS A 37 -12.45 -10.41 4.17
C LYS A 37 -13.13 -10.68 2.84
N CYS A 38 -12.34 -10.68 1.79
CA CYS A 38 -12.75 -11.13 0.46
C CYS A 38 -11.61 -11.91 -0.19
N PHE A 39 -11.86 -12.46 -1.37
CA PHE A 39 -10.78 -13.02 -2.18
C PHE A 39 -9.92 -11.87 -2.69
N CYS A 40 -8.64 -11.89 -2.34
CA CYS A 40 -7.63 -10.91 -2.72
C CYS A 40 -6.62 -11.55 -3.66
N HIS A 41 -6.07 -10.77 -4.58
CA HIS A 41 -4.98 -11.22 -5.43
C HIS A 41 -3.69 -11.43 -4.63
N GLY A 42 -3.45 -10.55 -3.65
CA GLY A 42 -2.30 -10.60 -2.76
C GLY A 42 -1.02 -9.99 -3.34
N ASP A 43 -0.92 -9.82 -4.66
CA ASP A 43 0.19 -9.14 -5.34
C ASP A 43 -0.28 -8.38 -6.59
N PHE A 44 -1.41 -7.68 -6.47
CA PHE A 44 -1.97 -6.93 -7.58
C PHE A 44 -1.14 -5.68 -7.86
N HIS A 45 -0.53 -5.64 -9.03
CA HIS A 45 0.20 -4.48 -9.54
C HIS A 45 0.35 -4.54 -11.06
N TYR A 46 0.78 -3.45 -11.68
CA TYR A 46 0.80 -3.33 -13.14
C TYR A 46 1.63 -4.40 -13.86
N ALA A 47 2.70 -4.91 -13.26
CA ALA A 47 3.50 -5.96 -13.88
C ALA A 47 2.77 -7.32 -13.96
N ASN A 48 1.70 -7.50 -13.16
CA ASN A 48 0.86 -8.69 -13.16
C ASN A 48 -0.42 -8.50 -14.00
N ILE A 49 -0.48 -7.47 -14.84
CA ILE A 49 -1.61 -7.17 -15.71
C ILE A 49 -1.15 -7.19 -17.16
N LEU A 50 -1.82 -8.01 -17.98
CA LEU A 50 -1.64 -7.97 -19.42
C LEU A 50 -2.69 -7.06 -20.07
N TRP A 51 -2.24 -6.26 -21.01
CA TRP A 51 -3.07 -5.34 -21.76
C TRP A 51 -3.15 -5.77 -23.21
N GLN A 52 -4.34 -5.67 -23.77
CA GLN A 52 -4.56 -5.75 -25.20
C GLN A 52 -5.25 -4.46 -25.62
N GLU A 53 -4.54 -3.64 -26.40
CA GLU A 53 -4.96 -2.27 -26.74
C GLU A 53 -5.25 -1.44 -25.46
N LYS A 54 -6.53 -1.17 -25.18
CA LYS A 54 -6.97 -0.37 -24.01
C LYS A 54 -7.70 -1.19 -22.96
N HIS A 55 -7.68 -2.52 -23.07
CA HIS A 55 -8.40 -3.41 -22.16
C HIS A 55 -7.44 -4.33 -21.42
N ILE A 56 -7.77 -4.64 -20.19
CA ILE A 56 -7.08 -5.70 -19.44
C ILE A 56 -7.47 -7.03 -20.09
N SER A 57 -6.49 -7.77 -20.60
CA SER A 57 -6.69 -9.08 -21.22
C SER A 57 -6.47 -10.24 -20.24
N ALA A 58 -5.61 -10.08 -19.25
CA ALA A 58 -5.39 -11.07 -18.20
C ALA A 58 -4.80 -10.45 -16.94
N ILE A 59 -5.02 -11.13 -15.82
CA ILE A 59 -4.34 -10.88 -14.55
C ILE A 59 -3.52 -12.14 -14.25
N LEU A 60 -2.25 -11.95 -13.89
CA LEU A 60 -1.26 -13.01 -13.70
C LEU A 60 -0.86 -13.13 -12.25
N ASP A 61 -0.19 -14.23 -11.92
CA ASP A 61 0.51 -14.47 -10.67
C ASP A 61 -0.39 -14.45 -9.42
N PHE A 62 -1.27 -15.44 -9.33
CA PHE A 62 -2.17 -15.67 -8.20
C PHE A 62 -1.54 -16.49 -7.07
N GLU A 63 -0.21 -16.71 -7.05
CA GLU A 63 0.42 -17.59 -6.05
C GLU A 63 0.24 -17.09 -4.61
N LEU A 64 0.04 -15.79 -4.41
CA LEU A 64 -0.18 -15.13 -3.12
C LEU A 64 -1.64 -14.83 -2.85
N SER A 65 -2.54 -15.25 -3.74
CA SER A 65 -3.97 -15.02 -3.60
C SER A 65 -4.58 -15.81 -2.44
N GLY A 66 -5.70 -15.32 -1.94
CA GLY A 66 -6.46 -15.97 -0.89
C GLY A 66 -7.42 -15.02 -0.18
N TRP A 67 -8.07 -15.51 0.86
CA TRP A 67 -8.93 -14.69 1.69
C TRP A 67 -8.10 -13.70 2.50
N GLY A 68 -8.38 -12.41 2.34
CA GLY A 68 -7.65 -11.32 2.99
C GLY A 68 -8.46 -10.04 3.06
N ASN A 69 -7.81 -8.98 3.50
CA ASN A 69 -8.41 -7.65 3.60
C ASN A 69 -8.29 -6.93 2.25
N LYS A 70 -9.42 -6.53 1.68
CA LYS A 70 -9.46 -5.82 0.40
C LYS A 70 -8.71 -4.48 0.43
N GLU A 71 -8.77 -3.77 1.56
CA GLU A 71 -8.09 -2.48 1.71
C GLU A 71 -6.57 -2.62 1.65
N PHE A 72 -6.04 -3.74 2.16
CA PHE A 72 -4.62 -4.06 1.98
C PHE A 72 -4.28 -4.33 0.52
N ASP A 73 -5.09 -5.11 -0.18
CA ASP A 73 -4.87 -5.45 -1.59
C ASP A 73 -4.92 -4.20 -2.48
N ILE A 74 -5.86 -3.29 -2.20
CA ILE A 74 -5.93 -1.97 -2.85
C ILE A 74 -4.68 -1.13 -2.54
N ALA A 75 -4.28 -1.04 -1.28
CA ALA A 75 -3.08 -0.32 -0.89
C ALA A 75 -1.83 -0.87 -1.58
N TRP A 76 -1.71 -2.20 -1.69
CA TRP A 76 -0.62 -2.86 -2.40
C TRP A 76 -0.55 -2.48 -3.88
N ALA A 77 -1.70 -2.29 -4.53
CA ALA A 77 -1.77 -1.82 -5.91
C ALA A 77 -1.29 -0.37 -6.09
N LEU A 78 -1.50 0.47 -5.08
CA LEU A 78 -1.28 1.92 -5.15
C LEU A 78 0.13 2.35 -4.75
N ILE A 79 0.87 1.53 -4.00
CA ILE A 79 2.19 1.91 -3.53
C ILE A 79 3.21 1.96 -4.66
N LEU A 80 4.10 2.96 -4.58
CA LEU A 80 5.30 3.02 -5.39
C LEU A 80 6.37 2.12 -4.77
N ARG A 81 6.82 1.12 -5.52
CA ARG A 81 7.89 0.20 -5.07
C ARG A 81 9.27 0.78 -5.37
N PRO A 82 10.30 0.41 -4.58
CA PRO A 82 11.67 0.77 -4.92
C PRO A 82 12.01 0.29 -6.33
N GLY A 83 12.57 1.17 -7.15
CA GLY A 83 12.95 0.86 -8.53
C GLY A 83 11.79 0.71 -9.53
N GLN A 84 10.54 0.85 -9.11
CA GLN A 84 9.37 0.81 -9.96
C GLN A 84 8.62 2.15 -9.88
N LYS A 85 8.17 2.66 -11.02
CA LYS A 85 7.48 3.95 -11.11
C LYS A 85 6.07 3.78 -11.69
N PHE A 86 5.28 2.94 -11.05
CA PHE A 86 3.85 2.79 -11.36
C PHE A 86 3.04 3.63 -10.37
N MET A 87 2.09 4.42 -10.84
CA MET A 87 1.29 5.29 -9.98
C MET A 87 2.14 6.13 -9.02
N ASN A 88 2.82 7.10 -9.53
CA ASN A 88 3.75 7.93 -8.76
C ASN A 88 3.22 9.32 -8.46
N THR A 89 1.96 9.58 -8.73
CA THR A 89 1.31 10.86 -8.47
C THR A 89 -0.02 10.69 -7.74
N ASP A 90 -0.43 11.72 -6.98
CA ASP A 90 -1.74 11.75 -6.32
C ASP A 90 -2.89 11.64 -7.33
N LYS A 91 -2.72 12.16 -8.54
CA LYS A 91 -3.71 12.08 -9.60
C LYS A 91 -4.00 10.63 -10.00
N GLU A 92 -2.99 9.80 -10.14
CA GLU A 92 -3.14 8.39 -10.51
C GLU A 92 -3.80 7.59 -9.38
N ILE A 93 -3.43 7.89 -8.12
CA ILE A 93 -4.08 7.31 -6.94
C ILE A 93 -5.56 7.67 -6.90
N LEU A 94 -5.91 8.93 -7.16
CA LEU A 94 -7.30 9.38 -7.18
C LEU A 94 -8.10 8.75 -8.33
N LEU A 95 -7.52 8.62 -9.52
CA LEU A 95 -8.15 7.94 -10.65
C LEU A 95 -8.45 6.47 -10.35
N PHE A 96 -7.49 5.77 -9.73
CA PHE A 96 -7.72 4.38 -9.31
C PHE A 96 -8.83 4.30 -8.26
N ARG A 97 -8.78 5.17 -7.24
CA ARG A 97 -9.82 5.24 -6.19
C ARG A 97 -11.21 5.44 -6.80
N ASP A 98 -11.35 6.43 -7.67
CA ASP A 98 -12.64 6.79 -8.24
C ASP A 98 -13.16 5.67 -9.16
N GLY A 99 -12.27 5.02 -9.94
CA GLY A 99 -12.60 3.82 -10.72
C GLY A 99 -13.05 2.66 -9.84
N TYR A 100 -12.34 2.38 -8.76
CA TYR A 100 -12.72 1.33 -7.81
C TYR A 100 -14.08 1.60 -7.15
N LEU A 101 -14.28 2.82 -6.65
CA LEU A 101 -15.52 3.22 -5.98
C LEU A 101 -16.74 3.28 -6.92
N SER A 102 -16.52 3.34 -8.23
CA SER A 102 -17.63 3.27 -9.21
C SER A 102 -18.28 1.87 -9.31
N VAL A 103 -17.55 0.82 -8.89
CA VAL A 103 -18.01 -0.58 -9.01
C VAL A 103 -17.98 -1.34 -7.68
N GLY A 104 -17.36 -0.77 -6.65
CA GLY A 104 -17.21 -1.40 -5.34
C GLY A 104 -17.20 -0.40 -4.20
N ASN A 105 -16.94 -0.87 -3.01
CA ASN A 105 -16.76 -0.03 -1.83
C ASN A 105 -15.51 -0.44 -1.04
N CYS A 106 -14.88 0.51 -0.39
CA CYS A 106 -13.81 0.29 0.58
C CYS A 106 -13.76 1.42 1.60
N ASN A 107 -13.14 1.16 2.74
CA ASN A 107 -12.80 2.20 3.69
C ASN A 107 -11.46 2.82 3.26
N TRP A 108 -11.51 4.04 2.71
CA TRP A 108 -10.32 4.69 2.19
C TRP A 108 -9.28 5.05 3.27
N ASP A 109 -9.71 5.28 4.51
CA ASP A 109 -8.77 5.51 5.61
C ASP A 109 -8.01 4.22 5.98
N TYR A 110 -8.63 3.05 5.82
CA TYR A 110 -7.94 1.77 5.94
C TYR A 110 -6.96 1.53 4.79
N VAL A 111 -7.29 1.94 3.57
CA VAL A 111 -6.34 1.91 2.45
C VAL A 111 -5.10 2.75 2.76
N LYS A 112 -5.29 3.99 3.23
CA LYS A 112 -4.17 4.86 3.65
C LYS A 112 -3.35 4.25 4.79
N TYR A 113 -4.02 3.67 5.79
CA TYR A 113 -3.35 2.96 6.88
C TYR A 113 -2.41 1.88 6.34
N TYR A 114 -2.89 1.02 5.43
CA TYR A 114 -2.07 -0.03 4.85
C TYR A 114 -0.97 0.52 3.93
N MET A 115 -1.21 1.60 3.21
CA MET A 115 -0.15 2.28 2.46
C MET A 115 0.98 2.74 3.39
N VAL A 116 0.65 3.37 4.52
CA VAL A 116 1.63 3.80 5.53
C VAL A 116 2.38 2.60 6.10
N LEU A 117 1.67 1.52 6.44
CA LEU A 117 2.29 0.30 6.96
C LEU A 117 3.28 -0.31 5.97
N ILE A 118 2.90 -0.45 4.70
CA ILE A 118 3.76 -1.00 3.66
C ILE A 118 4.96 -0.08 3.41
N TYR A 119 4.73 1.23 3.31
CA TYR A 119 5.81 2.20 3.14
C TYR A 119 6.79 2.25 4.33
N SER A 120 6.36 1.91 5.54
CA SER A 120 7.30 1.82 6.66
C SER A 120 8.40 0.77 6.41
N TYR A 121 8.07 -0.33 5.78
CA TYR A 121 9.05 -1.33 5.34
C TYR A 121 9.87 -0.87 4.14
N PHE A 122 9.22 -0.28 3.14
CA PHE A 122 9.89 0.18 1.91
C PHE A 122 10.82 1.37 2.17
N TYR A 123 10.53 2.17 3.18
CA TYR A 123 11.40 3.24 3.62
C TYR A 123 12.80 2.72 4.01
N ARG A 124 12.86 1.59 4.70
CA ARG A 124 14.13 0.93 5.03
C ARG A 124 14.77 0.24 3.81
N ILE A 125 13.96 -0.43 2.99
CA ILE A 125 14.45 -1.16 1.80
C ILE A 125 15.03 -0.18 0.77
N GLY A 126 14.36 0.93 0.52
CA GLY A 126 14.76 1.95 -0.46
C GLY A 126 15.72 3.01 0.06
N LYS A 127 16.46 2.75 1.15
CA LYS A 127 17.29 3.75 1.83
C LYS A 127 18.40 4.37 0.97
N GLU A 128 18.85 3.70 -0.08
CA GLU A 128 19.89 4.18 -0.99
C GLU A 128 19.35 5.14 -2.07
N ASP A 129 18.03 5.26 -2.23
CA ASP A 129 17.38 6.17 -3.18
C ASP A 129 16.83 7.39 -2.45
N ALA A 130 17.56 8.51 -2.49
CA ALA A 130 17.17 9.74 -1.80
C ALA A 130 15.84 10.33 -2.32
N ALA A 131 15.53 10.21 -3.60
CA ALA A 131 14.28 10.68 -4.18
C ALA A 131 13.11 9.84 -3.69
N TYR A 132 13.27 8.53 -3.62
CA TYR A 132 12.29 7.61 -3.08
C TYR A 132 12.07 7.84 -1.58
N GLN A 133 13.13 8.07 -0.82
CA GLN A 133 13.05 8.42 0.60
C GLN A 133 12.26 9.71 0.83
N SER A 134 12.52 10.74 0.02
CA SER A 134 11.79 12.02 0.10
C SER A 134 10.31 11.81 -0.20
N TYR A 135 9.98 11.06 -1.25
CA TYR A 135 8.60 10.74 -1.61
C TYR A 135 7.85 10.05 -0.46
N ILE A 136 8.43 9.01 0.15
CA ILE A 136 7.78 8.30 1.27
C ILE A 136 7.62 9.22 2.49
N LYS A 137 8.61 10.08 2.78
CA LYS A 137 8.48 11.08 3.86
C LYS A 137 7.29 12.00 3.64
N ASP A 138 7.08 12.47 2.42
CA ASP A 138 5.92 13.31 2.10
C ASP A 138 4.61 12.56 2.30
N VAL A 139 4.54 11.28 1.92
CA VAL A 139 3.38 10.42 2.21
C VAL A 139 3.12 10.31 3.71
N PHE A 140 4.17 10.06 4.50
CA PHE A 140 4.04 9.97 5.96
C PHE A 140 3.56 11.29 6.58
N ILE A 141 4.10 12.44 6.15
CA ILE A 141 3.68 13.75 6.63
C ILE A 141 2.21 13.99 6.29
N ASN A 142 1.81 13.72 5.05
CA ASN A 142 0.45 13.97 4.57
C ASN A 142 -0.60 13.06 5.22
N TYR A 143 -0.24 11.82 5.57
CA TYR A 143 -1.20 10.85 6.12
C TYR A 143 -1.16 10.75 7.64
N CYS A 144 -0.01 10.95 8.28
CA CYS A 144 0.15 10.74 9.71
C CYS A 144 0.11 12.02 10.57
N LYS A 145 0.38 13.19 9.99
CA LYS A 145 0.40 14.47 10.72
C LYS A 145 -0.83 15.32 10.38
N LYS A 146 -2.01 14.81 10.72
CA LYS A 146 -3.23 15.62 10.65
C LYS A 146 -3.69 15.98 12.05
#